data_6af1e3a502e255fc754fcc44ee4f6a54
#
_entry.id   6af1e3a502e255fc754fcc44ee4f6a54
#
_cell.length_a   1.000
_cell.length_b   1.000
_cell.length_c   1.000
_cell.angle_alpha   90.00
_cell.angle_beta   90.00
_cell.angle_gamma   90.00
#
_symmetry.space_group_name_H-M   'P 1'
#
loop_
_entity.id
_entity.type
_entity.pdbx_description
1 polymer ?
#
loop_
_entity_poly.entity_id
_entity_poly.type
_entity_poly.pdbx_seq_one_letter_code
_entity_poly.pdbx_strand_id
1 'polypeptide(L)'
;MGGGSSNAAAVLVGLAKAWGLAADDERVADVARSLGADVAFFLHGGCALLGGVGEVLQRRLETSRRSVVLVKPAEGVCTAEAYKRFDAAPRPVPQDVLVCDLAATRADDVVLANNLAPAAEALLPELPSIREWLAEQAGSESVLLSGSGSATFALVDTFAGASRIATAATAHGWWARPTSLSGLRAAVVPGR
;
A
#
# COMPACT_ATOMS: atom_id res chain seq x y z
N MET A 1 -2.69 5.73 -0.91
CA MET A 1 -1.31 5.21 -1.00
C MET A 1 -0.31 6.02 -0.14
N GLY A 2 -0.72 6.50 0.98
CA GLY A 2 0.13 7.03 2.06
C GLY A 2 0.99 8.27 1.76
N GLY A 3 0.67 9.07 0.73
CA GLY A 3 1.48 10.25 0.37
C GLY A 3 1.63 11.26 1.50
N GLY A 4 0.54 11.58 2.20
CA GLY A 4 0.58 12.44 3.38
C GLY A 4 1.43 11.86 4.51
N SER A 5 1.28 10.57 4.78
CA SER A 5 2.02 9.87 5.83
C SER A 5 3.51 9.76 5.50
N SER A 6 3.88 9.52 4.24
CA SER A 6 5.30 9.51 3.83
C SER A 6 5.95 10.89 3.95
N ASN A 7 5.22 11.96 3.62
CA ASN A 7 5.68 13.33 3.81
C ASN A 7 5.86 13.66 5.30
N ALA A 8 4.91 13.27 6.15
CA ALA A 8 5.01 13.46 7.60
C ALA A 8 6.25 12.72 8.17
N ALA A 9 6.47 11.47 7.78
CA ALA A 9 7.65 10.72 8.19
C ALA A 9 8.95 11.39 7.72
N ALA A 10 9.00 11.89 6.48
CA ALA A 10 10.16 12.62 5.96
C ALA A 10 10.45 13.90 6.77
N VAL A 11 9.41 14.65 7.14
CA VAL A 11 9.56 15.85 8.01
C VAL A 11 10.07 15.46 9.38
N LEU A 12 9.53 14.40 10.00
CA LEU A 12 10.00 13.92 11.31
C LEU A 12 11.49 13.54 11.28
N VAL A 13 11.93 12.81 10.25
CA VAL A 13 13.34 12.44 10.09
C VAL A 13 14.21 13.68 9.89
N GLY A 14 13.74 14.67 9.12
CA GLY A 14 14.42 15.94 8.93
C GLY A 14 14.57 16.72 10.23
N LEU A 15 13.51 16.82 11.03
CA LEU A 15 13.53 17.50 12.34
C LEU A 15 14.42 16.75 13.34
N ALA A 16 14.33 15.44 13.42
CA ALA A 16 15.18 14.61 14.26
C ALA A 16 16.67 14.92 13.98
N LYS A 17 17.07 14.93 12.70
CA LYS A 17 18.42 15.28 12.29
C LYS A 17 18.80 16.71 12.69
N ALA A 18 17.91 17.67 12.50
CA ALA A 18 18.16 19.09 12.84
C ALA A 18 18.37 19.28 14.35
N TRP A 19 17.73 18.45 15.19
CA TRP A 19 17.85 18.49 16.66
C TRP A 19 18.89 17.52 17.21
N GLY A 20 19.66 16.87 16.35
CA GLY A 20 20.71 15.91 16.78
C GLY A 20 20.17 14.62 17.35
N LEU A 21 18.93 14.25 17.04
CA LEU A 21 18.31 13.00 17.43
C LEU A 21 18.65 11.89 16.42
N ALA A 22 18.79 10.66 16.89
CA ALA A 22 18.87 9.50 16.01
C ALA A 22 17.53 9.26 15.30
N ALA A 23 17.55 8.73 14.07
CA ALA A 23 16.32 8.47 13.31
C ALA A 23 15.45 7.36 13.93
N ASP A 24 16.06 6.52 14.79
CA ASP A 24 15.43 5.45 15.56
C ASP A 24 15.18 5.83 17.03
N ASP A 25 15.27 7.11 17.37
CA ASP A 25 14.94 7.60 18.73
C ASP A 25 13.44 7.32 19.01
N GLU A 26 13.17 6.75 20.18
CA GLU A 26 11.82 6.35 20.60
C GLU A 26 10.83 7.53 20.55
N ARG A 27 11.28 8.75 20.87
CA ARG A 27 10.46 9.97 20.80
C ARG A 27 9.98 10.27 19.39
N VAL A 28 10.81 9.99 18.38
CA VAL A 28 10.44 10.14 16.96
C VAL A 28 9.39 9.10 16.57
N ALA A 29 9.57 7.86 17.04
CA ALA A 29 8.62 6.79 16.83
C ALA A 29 7.26 7.06 17.50
N ASP A 30 7.28 7.58 18.75
CA ASP A 30 6.06 7.95 19.47
C ASP A 30 5.26 9.04 18.76
N VAL A 31 5.94 10.09 18.30
CA VAL A 31 5.30 11.16 17.51
C VAL A 31 4.75 10.60 16.21
N ALA A 32 5.48 9.73 15.52
CA ALA A 32 5.01 9.11 14.29
C ALA A 32 3.72 8.30 14.51
N ARG A 33 3.68 7.47 15.58
CA ARG A 33 2.48 6.71 15.97
C ARG A 33 1.29 7.61 16.28
N SER A 34 1.51 8.74 16.95
CA SER A 34 0.46 9.70 17.27
C SER A 34 -0.12 10.43 16.05
N LEU A 35 0.68 10.57 14.98
CA LEU A 35 0.26 11.17 13.71
C LEU A 35 -0.52 10.19 12.81
N GLY A 36 -0.26 8.89 12.95
CA GLY A 36 -0.97 7.85 12.24
C GLY A 36 -0.13 6.58 12.03
N ALA A 37 -0.79 5.45 11.92
CA ALA A 37 -0.15 4.14 11.74
C ALA A 37 0.79 4.10 10.51
N ASP A 38 0.34 4.62 9.38
CA ASP A 38 1.15 4.69 8.16
C ASP A 38 2.40 5.57 8.32
N VAL A 39 2.36 6.62 9.18
CA VAL A 39 3.54 7.47 9.42
C VAL A 39 4.64 6.66 10.09
N ALA A 40 4.29 5.86 11.10
CA ALA A 40 5.24 4.97 11.76
C ALA A 40 5.84 3.94 10.80
N PHE A 41 5.04 3.38 9.89
CA PHE A 41 5.53 2.47 8.85
C PHE A 41 6.61 3.11 7.96
N PHE A 42 6.42 4.36 7.52
CA PHE A 42 7.38 5.03 6.64
C PHE A 42 8.73 5.34 7.32
N LEU A 43 8.81 5.34 8.64
CA LEU A 43 10.10 5.36 9.36
C LEU A 43 10.87 4.05 9.19
N HIS A 44 10.15 2.94 9.06
CA HIS A 44 10.73 1.61 8.87
C HIS A 44 11.03 1.31 7.39
N GLY A 45 10.09 1.62 6.52
CA GLY A 45 10.15 1.35 5.07
C GLY A 45 10.16 -0.14 4.72
N GLY A 46 10.31 -0.42 3.44
CA GLY A 46 10.37 -1.78 2.92
C GLY A 46 9.03 -2.48 2.87
N CYS A 47 9.02 -3.78 3.18
CA CYS A 47 7.83 -4.60 3.34
C CYS A 47 7.77 -5.14 4.76
N ALA A 48 6.61 -5.12 5.39
CA ALA A 48 6.46 -5.54 6.78
C ALA A 48 5.07 -6.09 7.07
N LEU A 49 5.02 -7.04 8.00
CA LEU A 49 3.80 -7.44 8.67
C LEU A 49 3.56 -6.50 9.86
N LEU A 50 2.42 -5.85 9.86
CA LEU A 50 2.00 -4.95 10.92
C LEU A 50 0.80 -5.54 11.66
N GLY A 51 0.73 -5.28 12.95
CA GLY A 51 -0.39 -5.65 13.81
C GLY A 51 -1.06 -4.42 14.40
N GLY A 52 -2.05 -4.65 15.29
CA GLY A 52 -2.87 -3.58 15.83
C GLY A 52 -3.75 -2.97 14.76
N VAL A 53 -3.79 -1.65 14.69
CA VAL A 53 -4.41 -0.89 13.60
C VAL A 53 -3.37 -0.49 12.53
N GLY A 54 -2.22 -1.18 12.47
CA GLY A 54 -1.12 -0.96 11.53
C GLY A 54 0.10 -0.23 12.14
N GLU A 55 0.11 0.02 13.44
CA GLU A 55 1.18 0.74 14.14
C GLU A 55 2.24 -0.16 14.76
N VAL A 56 1.95 -1.46 14.91
CA VAL A 56 2.86 -2.42 15.54
C VAL A 56 3.63 -3.21 14.49
N LEU A 57 4.93 -2.95 14.39
CA LEU A 57 5.81 -3.75 13.54
C LEU A 57 5.99 -5.14 14.13
N GLN A 58 5.37 -6.15 13.54
CA GLN A 58 5.54 -7.55 13.95
C GLN A 58 6.77 -8.19 13.31
N ARG A 59 6.94 -8.01 12.00
CA ARG A 59 8.04 -8.60 11.26
C ARG A 59 8.35 -7.83 9.98
N ARG A 60 9.62 -7.73 9.61
CA ARG A 60 10.06 -7.29 8.27
C ARG A 60 10.04 -8.48 7.32
N LEU A 61 9.61 -8.23 6.09
CA LEU A 61 9.64 -9.19 5.00
C LEU A 61 10.72 -8.80 4.00
N GLU A 62 11.31 -9.78 3.32
CA GLU A 62 12.17 -9.52 2.17
C GLU A 62 11.34 -8.83 1.08
N THR A 63 11.82 -7.70 0.58
CA THR A 63 11.11 -6.90 -0.41
C THR A 63 11.06 -7.58 -1.77
N SER A 64 9.90 -7.57 -2.40
CA SER A 64 9.74 -7.98 -3.79
C SER A 64 10.52 -7.07 -4.74
N ARG A 65 11.01 -7.64 -5.83
CA ARG A 65 11.62 -6.91 -6.96
C ARG A 65 10.67 -6.72 -8.13
N ARG A 66 9.42 -7.12 -7.97
CA ARG A 66 8.40 -6.98 -9.02
C ARG A 66 8.12 -5.51 -9.31
N SER A 67 7.72 -5.25 -10.54
CA SER A 67 7.19 -3.97 -10.97
C SER A 67 5.70 -3.89 -10.67
N VAL A 68 5.19 -2.68 -10.59
CA VAL A 68 3.80 -2.40 -10.22
C VAL A 68 3.19 -1.47 -11.26
N VAL A 69 1.99 -1.75 -11.68
CA VAL A 69 1.14 -0.75 -12.32
C VAL A 69 0.06 -0.31 -11.34
N LEU A 70 -0.09 0.99 -11.17
CA LEU A 70 -1.14 1.61 -10.39
C LEU A 70 -2.20 2.14 -11.34
N VAL A 71 -3.46 1.81 -11.08
CA VAL A 71 -4.60 2.30 -11.87
C VAL A 71 -5.67 2.82 -10.92
N LYS A 72 -6.27 3.95 -11.24
CA LYS A 72 -7.40 4.47 -10.48
C LYS A 72 -8.39 5.22 -11.38
N PRO A 73 -9.68 5.23 -11.04
CA PRO A 73 -10.67 6.07 -11.70
C PRO A 73 -10.44 7.55 -11.37
N ALA A 74 -11.19 8.43 -12.02
CA ALA A 74 -11.18 9.86 -11.72
C ALA A 74 -11.68 10.14 -10.30
N GLU A 75 -12.71 9.41 -9.89
CA GLU A 75 -13.33 9.55 -8.57
C GLU A 75 -12.53 8.83 -7.47
N GLY A 76 -12.70 9.31 -6.24
CA GLY A 76 -12.11 8.73 -5.03
C GLY A 76 -13.15 7.99 -4.20
N VAL A 77 -12.70 7.06 -3.37
CA VAL A 77 -13.51 6.45 -2.32
C VAL A 77 -13.32 7.23 -1.02
N CYS A 78 -14.42 7.59 -0.36
CA CYS A 78 -14.36 8.14 0.99
C CYS A 78 -13.97 7.02 1.97
N THR A 79 -12.76 7.11 2.52
CA THR A 79 -12.21 6.09 3.43
C THR A 79 -13.12 5.83 4.63
N ALA A 80 -13.69 6.88 5.24
CA ALA A 80 -14.59 6.75 6.40
C ALA A 80 -15.87 5.96 6.05
N GLU A 81 -16.45 6.21 4.87
CA GLU A 81 -17.63 5.47 4.41
C GLU A 81 -17.31 4.01 4.07
N ALA A 82 -16.12 3.73 3.54
CA ALA A 82 -15.68 2.36 3.28
C ALA A 82 -15.56 1.56 4.58
N TYR A 83 -14.93 2.12 5.61
CA TYR A 83 -14.85 1.49 6.93
C TYR A 83 -16.23 1.33 7.59
N LYS A 84 -17.08 2.35 7.58
CA LYS A 84 -18.43 2.28 8.11
C LYS A 84 -19.26 1.17 7.43
N ARG A 85 -19.12 1.02 6.12
CA ARG A 85 -19.79 -0.04 5.37
C ARG A 85 -19.21 -1.42 5.68
N PHE A 86 -17.91 -1.52 5.86
CA PHE A 86 -17.25 -2.74 6.29
C PHE A 86 -17.71 -3.15 7.69
N ASP A 87 -17.77 -2.23 8.64
CA ASP A 87 -18.23 -2.50 10.01
C ASP A 87 -19.68 -2.98 10.06
N ALA A 88 -20.53 -2.51 9.14
CA ALA A 88 -21.92 -2.97 9.01
C ALA A 88 -22.05 -4.40 8.44
N ALA A 89 -21.09 -4.85 7.64
CA ALA A 89 -21.05 -6.18 7.03
C ALA A 89 -19.62 -6.71 6.93
N PRO A 90 -18.98 -7.07 8.06
CA PRO A 90 -17.58 -7.48 8.07
C PRO A 90 -17.36 -8.75 7.25
N ARG A 91 -16.28 -8.74 6.47
CA ARG A 91 -15.82 -9.92 5.72
C ARG A 91 -14.38 -10.23 6.17
N PRO A 92 -14.20 -11.15 7.11
CA PRO A 92 -12.86 -11.50 7.58
C PRO A 92 -12.06 -12.15 6.44
N VAL A 93 -10.73 -11.96 6.47
CA VAL A 93 -9.82 -12.69 5.58
C VAL A 93 -9.93 -14.17 5.91
N PRO A 94 -9.98 -15.07 4.91
CA PRO A 94 -10.00 -16.51 5.13
C PRO A 94 -8.85 -16.99 6.02
N GLN A 95 -9.10 -17.97 6.88
CA GLN A 95 -8.12 -18.40 7.88
C GLN A 95 -6.87 -19.02 7.25
N ASP A 96 -6.98 -19.70 6.14
CA ASP A 96 -5.88 -20.27 5.37
C ASP A 96 -4.97 -19.17 4.81
N VAL A 97 -5.54 -18.09 4.28
CA VAL A 97 -4.80 -16.89 3.83
C VAL A 97 -4.05 -16.26 4.99
N LEU A 98 -4.71 -16.06 6.14
CA LEU A 98 -4.05 -15.51 7.33
C LEU A 98 -2.88 -16.38 7.80
N VAL A 99 -3.03 -17.70 7.80
CA VAL A 99 -1.95 -18.62 8.18
C VAL A 99 -0.75 -18.51 7.23
N CYS A 100 -1.01 -18.45 5.92
CA CYS A 100 0.04 -18.26 4.91
C CYS A 100 0.76 -16.93 5.11
N ASP A 101 0.04 -15.84 5.27
CA ASP A 101 0.60 -14.50 5.39
C ASP A 101 1.37 -14.31 6.71
N LEU A 102 0.87 -14.89 7.80
CA LEU A 102 1.57 -14.93 9.07
C LEU A 102 2.87 -15.75 9.01
N ALA A 103 2.97 -16.73 8.14
CA ALA A 103 4.18 -17.53 7.92
C ALA A 103 5.15 -16.90 6.91
N ALA A 104 4.67 -16.03 6.01
CA ALA A 104 5.46 -15.45 4.94
C ALA A 104 6.70 -14.70 5.47
N THR A 105 7.84 -14.93 4.84
CA THR A 105 9.11 -14.22 5.12
C THR A 105 9.51 -13.27 4.01
N ARG A 106 8.89 -13.40 2.86
CA ARG A 106 9.10 -12.59 1.65
C ARG A 106 7.79 -11.94 1.24
N ALA A 107 7.86 -10.76 0.66
CA ALA A 107 6.70 -10.08 0.11
C ALA A 107 6.03 -10.88 -1.04
N ASP A 108 6.82 -11.67 -1.78
CA ASP A 108 6.31 -12.49 -2.89
C ASP A 108 5.54 -13.73 -2.44
N ASP A 109 5.65 -14.11 -1.15
CA ASP A 109 4.93 -15.26 -0.57
C ASP A 109 3.58 -14.84 0.05
N VAL A 110 3.29 -13.54 0.10
CA VAL A 110 2.05 -13.01 0.66
C VAL A 110 0.90 -13.19 -0.32
N VAL A 111 -0.20 -13.77 0.14
CA VAL A 111 -1.44 -13.86 -0.63
C VAL A 111 -2.13 -12.52 -0.63
N LEU A 112 -2.33 -11.92 -1.80
CA LEU A 112 -2.96 -10.62 -1.90
C LEU A 112 -4.45 -10.69 -1.51
N ALA A 113 -4.80 -10.14 -0.38
CA ALA A 113 -6.16 -10.07 0.13
C ALA A 113 -6.48 -8.68 0.68
N ASN A 114 -7.68 -8.20 0.43
CA ASN A 114 -8.20 -6.95 1.00
C ASN A 114 -9.67 -7.12 1.36
N ASN A 115 -9.95 -7.31 2.63
CA ASN A 115 -11.31 -7.49 3.14
C ASN A 115 -12.16 -6.20 3.08
N LEU A 116 -11.54 -5.04 2.89
CA LEU A 116 -12.23 -3.75 2.70
C LEU A 116 -12.68 -3.54 1.24
N ALA A 117 -12.13 -4.31 0.28
CA ALA A 117 -12.42 -4.13 -1.15
C ALA A 117 -13.92 -4.23 -1.49
N PRO A 118 -14.72 -5.18 -0.97
CA PRO A 118 -16.15 -5.23 -1.28
C PRO A 118 -16.92 -3.99 -0.81
N ALA A 119 -16.51 -3.39 0.32
CA ALA A 119 -17.13 -2.16 0.82
C ALA A 119 -16.79 -0.96 -0.07
N ALA A 120 -15.55 -0.86 -0.53
CA ALA A 120 -15.08 0.18 -1.44
C ALA A 120 -15.72 0.04 -2.84
N GLU A 121 -15.78 -1.18 -3.38
CA GLU A 121 -16.40 -1.48 -4.67
C GLU A 121 -17.90 -1.14 -4.69
N ALA A 122 -18.59 -1.34 -3.57
CA ALA A 122 -19.99 -0.95 -3.43
C ALA A 122 -20.22 0.58 -3.36
N LEU A 123 -19.18 1.35 -3.03
CA LEU A 123 -19.21 2.81 -3.04
C LEU A 123 -18.84 3.39 -4.41
N LEU A 124 -17.98 2.71 -5.14
CA LEU A 124 -17.51 3.16 -6.44
C LEU A 124 -17.57 2.00 -7.46
N PRO A 125 -18.68 1.87 -8.22
CA PRO A 125 -18.93 0.74 -9.13
C PRO A 125 -17.89 0.58 -10.26
N GLU A 126 -17.04 1.55 -10.50
CA GLU A 126 -15.96 1.47 -11.50
C GLU A 126 -14.80 0.59 -11.02
N LEU A 127 -14.61 0.40 -9.70
CA LEU A 127 -13.51 -0.39 -9.14
C LEU A 127 -13.52 -1.87 -9.57
N PRO A 128 -14.65 -2.59 -9.57
CA PRO A 128 -14.71 -3.94 -10.13
C PRO A 128 -14.22 -4.02 -11.57
N SER A 129 -14.63 -3.09 -12.43
CA SER A 129 -14.22 -3.07 -13.83
C SER A 129 -12.72 -2.88 -14.00
N ILE A 130 -12.10 -2.00 -13.19
CA ILE A 130 -10.64 -1.82 -13.17
C ILE A 130 -9.95 -3.11 -12.69
N ARG A 131 -10.44 -3.73 -11.61
CA ARG A 131 -9.87 -4.96 -11.05
C ARG A 131 -9.94 -6.12 -12.06
N GLU A 132 -11.09 -6.31 -12.69
CA GLU A 132 -11.31 -7.36 -13.70
C GLU A 132 -10.41 -7.15 -14.92
N TRP A 133 -10.37 -5.93 -15.44
CA TRP A 133 -9.50 -5.59 -16.55
C TRP A 133 -8.01 -5.81 -16.20
N LEU A 134 -7.56 -5.40 -15.01
CA LEU A 134 -6.18 -5.65 -14.56
C LEU A 134 -5.90 -7.14 -14.40
N ALA A 135 -6.87 -7.93 -13.93
CA ALA A 135 -6.74 -9.38 -13.79
C ALA A 135 -6.54 -10.07 -15.15
N GLU A 136 -7.19 -9.58 -16.20
CA GLU A 136 -6.97 -10.05 -17.58
C GLU A 136 -5.55 -9.73 -18.08
N GLN A 137 -4.94 -8.63 -17.60
CA GLN A 137 -3.60 -8.19 -18.03
C GLN A 137 -2.46 -8.86 -17.24
N ALA A 138 -2.65 -9.17 -15.96
CA ALA A 138 -1.59 -9.55 -15.03
C ALA A 138 -1.84 -10.86 -14.24
N GLY A 139 -3.02 -11.46 -14.37
CA GLY A 139 -3.48 -12.56 -13.51
C GLY A 139 -4.17 -12.07 -12.24
N SER A 140 -5.25 -12.72 -11.85
CA SER A 140 -6.11 -12.31 -10.74
C SER A 140 -5.38 -12.30 -9.40
N GLU A 141 -4.45 -13.22 -9.19
CA GLU A 141 -3.61 -13.35 -7.99
C GLU A 141 -2.60 -12.21 -7.81
N SER A 142 -2.38 -11.43 -8.85
CA SER A 142 -1.44 -10.30 -8.85
C SER A 142 -2.12 -8.93 -8.68
N VAL A 143 -3.44 -8.88 -8.54
CA VAL A 143 -4.23 -7.64 -8.53
C VAL A 143 -4.89 -7.42 -7.18
N LEU A 144 -4.76 -6.21 -6.64
CA LEU A 144 -5.40 -5.84 -5.37
C LEU A 144 -5.77 -4.35 -5.33
N LEU A 145 -6.91 -4.05 -4.70
CA LEU A 145 -7.25 -2.70 -4.28
C LEU A 145 -6.34 -2.28 -3.13
N SER A 146 -5.75 -1.10 -3.20
CA SER A 146 -4.87 -0.57 -2.15
C SER A 146 -5.69 0.09 -1.03
N GLY A 147 -5.73 -0.54 0.15
CA GLY A 147 -6.46 -0.04 1.31
C GLY A 147 -7.95 0.18 1.02
N SER A 148 -8.47 1.35 1.35
CA SER A 148 -9.87 1.74 1.05
C SER A 148 -10.09 2.13 -0.41
N GLY A 149 -9.08 2.07 -1.26
CA GLY A 149 -9.15 2.53 -2.66
C GLY A 149 -8.82 4.03 -2.79
N SER A 150 -9.10 4.64 -3.92
CA SER A 150 -9.60 4.07 -5.18
C SER A 150 -8.51 3.46 -6.06
N ALA A 151 -7.24 3.47 -5.64
CA ALA A 151 -6.15 2.90 -6.41
C ALA A 151 -6.16 1.37 -6.35
N THR A 152 -6.16 0.72 -7.50
CA THR A 152 -5.92 -0.71 -7.66
C THR A 152 -4.53 -0.89 -8.26
N PHE A 153 -3.80 -1.91 -7.81
CA PHE A 153 -2.49 -2.22 -8.38
C PHE A 153 -2.44 -3.63 -8.95
N ALA A 154 -1.54 -3.82 -9.89
CA ALA A 154 -1.15 -5.15 -10.35
C ALA A 154 0.37 -5.32 -10.26
N LEU A 155 0.80 -6.48 -9.78
CA LEU A 155 2.21 -6.88 -9.74
C LEU A 155 2.56 -7.57 -11.05
N VAL A 156 3.68 -7.17 -11.66
CA VAL A 156 4.18 -7.74 -12.91
C VAL A 156 5.70 -7.92 -12.84
N ASP A 157 6.25 -8.81 -13.65
CA ASP A 157 7.65 -9.18 -13.56
C ASP A 157 8.61 -8.09 -14.07
N THR A 158 8.15 -7.26 -15.03
CA THR A 158 9.00 -6.26 -15.66
C THR A 158 8.39 -4.87 -15.68
N PHE A 159 9.24 -3.84 -15.58
CA PHE A 159 8.83 -2.46 -15.73
C PHE A 159 8.24 -2.15 -17.12
N ALA A 160 8.73 -2.81 -18.16
CA ALA A 160 8.18 -2.71 -19.52
C ALA A 160 6.73 -3.24 -19.57
N GLY A 161 6.45 -4.36 -18.88
CA GLY A 161 5.10 -4.89 -18.71
C GLY A 161 4.19 -3.90 -17.97
N ALA A 162 4.65 -3.34 -16.85
CA ALA A 162 3.91 -2.31 -16.11
C ALA A 162 3.62 -1.08 -16.98
N SER A 163 4.59 -0.62 -17.77
CA SER A 163 4.45 0.54 -18.66
C SER A 163 3.44 0.29 -19.77
N ARG A 164 3.44 -0.89 -20.38
CA ARG A 164 2.47 -1.28 -21.40
C ARG A 164 1.04 -1.28 -20.84
N ILE A 165 0.84 -1.89 -19.67
CA ILE A 165 -0.48 -1.93 -19.00
C ILE A 165 -0.92 -0.52 -18.61
N ALA A 166 -0.03 0.32 -18.08
CA ALA A 166 -0.35 1.71 -17.74
C ALA A 166 -0.80 2.52 -18.97
N THR A 167 -0.13 2.34 -20.11
CA THR A 167 -0.52 2.99 -21.37
C THR A 167 -1.89 2.51 -21.82
N ALA A 168 -2.17 1.21 -21.75
CA ALA A 168 -3.48 0.67 -22.11
C ALA A 168 -4.59 1.16 -21.15
N ALA A 169 -4.31 1.24 -19.84
CA ALA A 169 -5.27 1.78 -18.87
C ALA A 169 -5.66 3.23 -19.14
N THR A 170 -4.73 4.06 -19.61
CA THR A 170 -5.05 5.46 -19.96
C THR A 170 -5.98 5.57 -21.15
N ALA A 171 -6.00 4.59 -22.06
CA ALA A 171 -6.94 4.53 -23.17
C ALA A 171 -8.39 4.26 -22.71
N HIS A 172 -8.59 3.68 -21.51
CA HIS A 172 -9.88 3.56 -20.85
C HIS A 172 -10.32 4.82 -20.08
N GLY A 173 -9.51 5.88 -20.10
CA GLY A 173 -9.76 7.10 -19.32
C GLY A 173 -9.29 7.04 -17.86
N TRP A 174 -8.66 5.97 -17.43
CA TRP A 174 -8.15 5.83 -16.06
C TRP A 174 -6.79 6.50 -15.91
N TRP A 175 -6.54 7.05 -14.74
CA TRP A 175 -5.20 7.44 -14.38
C TRP A 175 -4.36 6.19 -14.09
N ALA A 176 -3.19 6.11 -14.72
CA ALA A 176 -2.29 4.97 -14.52
C ALA A 176 -0.82 5.39 -14.42
N ARG A 177 -0.05 4.63 -13.65
CA ARG A 177 1.40 4.84 -13.45
C ARG A 177 2.12 3.51 -13.29
N PRO A 178 3.16 3.25 -14.10
CA PRO A 178 4.11 2.17 -13.79
C PRO A 178 5.08 2.64 -12.70
N THR A 179 5.45 1.72 -11.81
CA THR A 179 6.43 1.95 -10.76
C THR A 179 7.08 0.61 -10.37
N SER A 180 7.96 0.63 -9.37
CA SER A 180 8.57 -0.57 -8.80
C SER A 180 8.41 -0.55 -7.29
N LEU A 181 8.34 -1.72 -6.69
CA LEU A 181 8.43 -1.86 -5.24
C LEU A 181 9.83 -1.43 -4.76
N SER A 182 9.89 -0.85 -3.60
CA SER A 182 11.12 -0.28 -3.06
C SER A 182 11.26 -0.57 -1.58
N GLY A 183 12.46 -0.92 -1.14
CA GLY A 183 12.82 -1.06 0.26
C GLY A 183 13.18 0.26 0.94
N LEU A 184 12.94 1.41 0.30
CA LEU A 184 13.31 2.72 0.84
C LEU A 184 12.46 3.07 2.07
N ARG A 185 13.06 3.82 2.98
CA ARG A 185 12.42 4.46 4.13
C ARG A 185 12.59 5.97 4.05
N ALA A 186 11.86 6.70 4.87
CA ALA A 186 12.10 8.13 5.04
C ALA A 186 13.53 8.38 5.49
N ALA A 187 14.25 9.23 4.77
CA ALA A 187 15.65 9.55 5.06
C ALA A 187 15.98 10.97 4.58
N VAL A 188 16.97 11.58 5.23
CA VAL A 188 17.57 12.83 4.74
C VAL A 188 18.66 12.47 3.74
N VAL A 189 18.46 12.89 2.49
CA VAL A 189 19.48 12.76 1.46
C VAL A 189 20.51 13.87 1.68
N PRO A 190 21.82 13.57 1.76
CA PRO A 190 22.84 14.61 1.82
C PRO A 190 22.72 15.54 0.61
N GLY A 191 22.77 16.84 0.85
CA GLY A 191 22.81 17.83 -0.24
C GLY A 191 24.00 17.56 -1.16
N ARG A 192 23.80 17.75 -2.46
CA ARG A 192 24.87 17.75 -3.44
C ARG A 192 25.67 19.04 -3.37
#